data_590a7274ed9593cc55d745432cf3442d
#
_entry.id   590a7274ed9593cc55d745432cf3442d
#
_cell.length_a   1.000
_cell.length_b   1.000
_cell.length_c   1.000
_cell.angle_alpha   90.00
_cell.angle_beta   90.00
_cell.angle_gamma   90.00
#
_symmetry.space_group_name_H-M   'P 1'
#
loop_
_entity.id
_entity.type
_entity.pdbx_description
1 polymer ?
#
loop_
_entity_poly.entity_id
_entity_poly.type
_entity_poly.pdbx_seq_one_letter_code
_entity_poly.pdbx_strand_id
1 'polypeptide(L)'
;MLPNVAAGIQAAGRTPQDVDMMIEMKVSFDSDRARALQDTRHWAALALSPEEKTSVEDPLEMERLADQLPAERAATRWIVSTDPDEHVQKIRPYIEMGFRHLVFHAPGTDQVRFLNLYADQVLPRLRAAFG
;
A
#
# COMPACT_ATOMS: atom_id res chain seq x y z
N MET A 1 -1.18 17.35 4.25
CA MET A 1 0.07 17.24 3.45
C MET A 1 -0.11 17.83 2.04
N LEU A 2 -1.03 17.38 1.20
CA LEU A 2 -1.21 17.90 -0.17
C LEU A 2 -1.40 19.42 -0.28
N PRO A 3 -2.17 20.10 0.57
CA PRO A 3 -2.27 21.57 0.53
C PRO A 3 -0.91 22.28 0.72
N ASN A 4 -0.04 21.73 1.58
CA ASN A 4 1.29 22.29 1.82
C ASN A 4 2.22 22.09 0.60
N VAL A 5 2.08 20.96 -0.09
CA VAL A 5 2.80 20.72 -1.36
C VAL A 5 2.35 21.73 -2.41
N ALA A 6 1.04 21.94 -2.57
CA ALA A 6 0.51 22.92 -3.51
C ALA A 6 1.00 24.35 -3.21
N ALA A 7 1.00 24.75 -1.93
CA ALA A 7 1.51 26.05 -1.50
C ALA A 7 3.02 26.19 -1.80
N GLY A 8 3.81 25.14 -1.57
CA GLY A 8 5.24 25.13 -1.88
C GLY A 8 5.53 25.24 -3.38
N ILE A 9 4.76 24.56 -4.21
CA ILE A 9 4.83 24.63 -5.69
C ILE A 9 4.59 26.07 -6.13
N GLN A 10 3.52 26.70 -5.63
CA GLN A 10 3.17 28.07 -5.95
C GLN A 10 4.24 29.07 -5.48
N ALA A 11 4.73 28.93 -4.26
CA ALA A 11 5.77 29.81 -3.69
C ALA A 11 7.09 29.72 -4.47
N ALA A 12 7.38 28.57 -5.08
CA ALA A 12 8.54 28.36 -5.93
C ALA A 12 8.36 28.82 -7.38
N GLY A 13 7.20 29.39 -7.74
CA GLY A 13 6.88 29.78 -9.12
C GLY A 13 6.78 28.61 -10.10
N ARG A 14 6.51 27.40 -9.58
CA ARG A 14 6.37 26.16 -10.36
C ARG A 14 4.90 25.83 -10.60
N THR A 15 4.67 24.89 -11.47
CA THR A 15 3.33 24.31 -11.74
C THR A 15 3.22 22.90 -11.18
N PRO A 16 2.02 22.35 -10.95
CA PRO A 16 1.85 20.95 -10.54
C PRO A 16 2.49 19.94 -11.50
N GLN A 17 2.65 20.28 -12.78
CA GLN A 17 3.27 19.44 -13.81
C GLN A 17 4.79 19.33 -13.64
N ASP A 18 5.41 20.28 -12.94
CA ASP A 18 6.83 20.29 -12.65
C ASP A 18 7.22 19.40 -11.44
N VAL A 19 6.21 18.75 -10.81
CA VAL A 19 6.38 17.92 -9.65
C VAL A 19 5.82 16.53 -9.90
N ASP A 20 6.66 15.51 -9.81
CA ASP A 20 6.21 14.12 -9.86
C ASP A 20 5.67 13.72 -8.48
N MET A 21 4.37 13.44 -8.43
CA MET A 21 3.70 12.98 -7.21
C MET A 21 3.68 11.46 -7.18
N MET A 22 4.52 10.90 -6.31
CA MET A 22 4.65 9.47 -6.10
C MET A 22 3.99 9.04 -4.79
N ILE A 23 3.39 7.85 -4.79
CA ILE A 23 2.86 7.20 -3.58
C ILE A 23 3.19 5.70 -3.58
N GLU A 24 3.56 5.19 -2.41
CA GLU A 24 3.66 3.75 -2.17
C GLU A 24 2.28 3.20 -1.79
N MET A 25 1.80 2.26 -2.58
CA MET A 25 0.55 1.54 -2.38
C MET A 25 0.85 0.17 -1.77
N LYS A 26 0.35 -0.05 -0.56
CA LYS A 26 0.47 -1.34 0.12
C LYS A 26 -0.65 -2.25 -0.35
N VAL A 27 -0.31 -3.29 -1.09
CA VAL A 27 -1.27 -4.19 -1.75
C VAL A 27 -0.94 -5.65 -1.48
N SER A 28 -1.94 -6.46 -1.20
CA SER A 28 -1.83 -7.91 -1.13
C SER A 28 -2.89 -8.54 -2.03
N PHE A 29 -2.43 -9.09 -3.15
CA PHE A 29 -3.28 -9.67 -4.18
C PHE A 29 -2.87 -11.11 -4.45
N ASP A 30 -3.80 -12.02 -4.30
CA ASP A 30 -3.65 -13.44 -4.67
C ASP A 30 -5.00 -14.00 -5.11
N SER A 31 -5.00 -15.05 -5.91
CA SER A 31 -6.21 -15.82 -6.22
C SER A 31 -6.74 -16.60 -5.00
N ASP A 32 -5.90 -16.84 -4.00
CA ASP A 32 -6.24 -17.41 -2.71
C ASP A 32 -6.36 -16.31 -1.66
N ARG A 33 -7.58 -16.10 -1.16
CA ARG A 33 -7.87 -15.09 -0.13
C ARG A 33 -7.12 -15.34 1.18
N ALA A 34 -6.99 -16.59 1.59
CA ALA A 34 -6.29 -16.93 2.82
C ALA A 34 -4.80 -16.55 2.72
N ARG A 35 -4.20 -16.84 1.58
CA ARG A 35 -2.81 -16.45 1.28
C ARG A 35 -2.65 -14.93 1.25
N ALA A 36 -3.49 -14.20 0.52
CA ALA A 36 -3.45 -12.74 0.47
C ALA A 36 -3.55 -12.11 1.86
N LEU A 37 -4.36 -12.69 2.76
CA LEU A 37 -4.50 -12.22 4.13
C LEU A 37 -3.26 -12.57 4.98
N GLN A 38 -2.78 -13.82 4.92
CA GLN A 38 -1.64 -14.28 5.71
C GLN A 38 -0.34 -13.56 5.36
N ASP A 39 -0.14 -13.24 4.09
CA ASP A 39 1.05 -12.51 3.64
C ASP A 39 1.22 -11.17 4.37
N THR A 40 0.12 -10.51 4.75
CA THR A 40 0.18 -9.23 5.49
C THR A 40 0.84 -9.35 6.87
N ARG A 41 0.88 -10.53 7.45
CA ARG A 41 1.49 -10.77 8.77
C ARG A 41 3.00 -10.52 8.80
N HIS A 42 3.69 -10.66 7.67
CA HIS A 42 5.12 -10.34 7.58
C HIS A 42 5.42 -8.86 7.93
N TRP A 43 4.40 -8.01 7.86
CA TRP A 43 4.50 -6.58 8.16
C TRP A 43 3.52 -6.14 9.25
N ALA A 44 3.14 -7.04 10.14
CA ALA A 44 2.12 -6.80 11.18
C ALA A 44 2.48 -5.62 12.09
N ALA A 45 3.77 -5.34 12.30
CA ALA A 45 4.24 -4.19 13.07
C ALA A 45 3.72 -2.83 12.54
N LEU A 46 3.37 -2.73 11.25
CA LEU A 46 2.76 -1.53 10.69
C LEU A 46 1.37 -1.25 11.30
N ALA A 47 0.67 -2.27 11.77
CA ALA A 47 -0.66 -2.16 12.37
C ALA A 47 -0.66 -1.94 13.89
N LEU A 48 0.50 -1.90 14.52
CA LEU A 48 0.63 -1.50 15.92
C LEU A 48 0.20 -0.04 16.08
N SER A 49 -0.50 0.28 17.16
CA SER A 49 -0.87 1.65 17.51
C SER A 49 0.37 2.49 17.87
N PRO A 50 0.28 3.82 17.89
CA PRO A 50 1.37 4.66 18.37
C PRO A 50 1.81 4.28 19.79
N GLU A 51 0.86 3.98 20.68
CA GLU A 51 1.13 3.59 22.07
C GLU A 51 1.88 2.27 22.13
N GLU A 52 1.45 1.26 21.35
CA GLU A 52 2.13 -0.04 21.26
C GLU A 52 3.55 0.10 20.73
N LYS A 53 3.77 0.97 19.70
CA LYS A 53 5.11 1.23 19.15
C LYS A 53 6.03 1.94 20.13
N THR A 54 5.50 2.88 20.92
CA THR A 54 6.30 3.64 21.89
C THR A 54 6.51 2.90 23.21
N SER A 55 5.77 1.80 23.47
CA SER A 55 5.92 0.98 24.67
C SER A 55 7.15 0.08 24.64
N VAL A 56 7.75 -0.12 23.47
CA VAL A 56 8.92 -0.98 23.27
C VAL A 56 10.01 -0.24 22.51
N GLU A 57 11.26 -0.42 22.96
CA GLU A 57 12.45 0.16 22.32
C GLU A 57 13.23 -0.92 21.52
N ASP A 58 13.10 -2.19 21.94
CA ASP A 58 13.77 -3.31 21.29
C ASP A 58 12.98 -3.79 20.05
N PRO A 59 13.59 -3.81 18.85
CA PRO A 59 12.95 -4.32 17.65
C PRO A 59 12.44 -5.76 17.76
N LEU A 60 13.11 -6.61 18.52
CA LEU A 60 12.68 -8.01 18.74
C LEU A 60 11.42 -8.10 19.62
N GLU A 61 11.26 -7.17 20.56
CA GLU A 61 10.00 -7.07 21.33
C GLU A 61 8.86 -6.55 20.46
N MET A 62 9.15 -5.59 19.58
CA MET A 62 8.17 -5.09 18.60
C MET A 62 7.71 -6.21 17.66
N GLU A 63 8.63 -7.06 17.19
CA GLU A 63 8.30 -8.25 16.40
C GLU A 63 7.39 -9.19 17.16
N ARG A 64 7.71 -9.50 18.43
CA ARG A 64 6.87 -10.38 19.27
C ARG A 64 5.47 -9.83 19.49
N LEU A 65 5.33 -8.50 19.69
CA LEU A 65 4.02 -7.87 19.78
C LEU A 65 3.25 -7.97 18.46
N ALA A 66 3.94 -7.74 17.34
CA ALA A 66 3.36 -7.84 16.01
C ALA A 66 2.89 -9.27 15.69
N ASP A 67 3.65 -10.28 16.09
CA ASP A 67 3.30 -11.70 15.87
C ASP A 67 2.04 -12.14 16.61
N GLN A 68 1.67 -11.44 17.69
CA GLN A 68 0.44 -11.70 18.43
C GLN A 68 -0.81 -11.10 17.76
N LEU A 69 -0.63 -10.22 16.78
CA LEU A 69 -1.77 -9.60 16.09
C LEU A 69 -2.48 -10.60 15.19
N PRO A 70 -3.83 -10.59 15.17
CA PRO A 70 -4.57 -11.36 14.19
C PRO A 70 -4.29 -10.83 12.78
N ALA A 71 -4.37 -11.72 11.78
CA ALA A 71 -4.09 -11.37 10.39
C ALA A 71 -4.99 -10.23 9.87
N GLU A 72 -6.24 -10.19 10.34
CA GLU A 72 -7.21 -9.14 10.00
C GLU A 72 -6.74 -7.76 10.46
N ARG A 73 -6.07 -7.67 11.61
CA ARG A 73 -5.49 -6.41 12.09
C ARG A 73 -4.28 -6.00 11.24
N ALA A 74 -3.38 -6.92 10.95
CA ALA A 74 -2.26 -6.67 10.04
C ALA A 74 -2.75 -6.18 8.67
N ALA A 75 -3.81 -6.79 8.15
CA ALA A 75 -4.42 -6.45 6.86
C ALA A 75 -4.99 -5.03 6.78
N THR A 76 -5.30 -4.37 7.90
CA THR A 76 -5.84 -3.00 7.89
C THR A 76 -4.91 -1.97 7.24
N ARG A 77 -3.63 -2.29 7.08
CA ARG A 77 -2.63 -1.42 6.44
C ARG A 77 -2.46 -1.68 4.94
N TRP A 78 -3.24 -2.61 4.38
CA TRP A 78 -3.08 -3.13 3.02
C TRP A 78 -4.41 -3.10 2.26
N ILE A 79 -4.34 -2.98 0.94
CA ILE A 79 -5.44 -3.36 0.07
C ILE A 79 -5.33 -4.87 -0.12
N VAL A 80 -6.22 -5.64 0.52
CA VAL A 80 -6.23 -7.10 0.44
C VAL A 80 -7.46 -7.55 -0.32
N SER A 81 -7.28 -8.20 -1.47
CA SER A 81 -8.39 -8.74 -2.26
C SER A 81 -7.91 -9.84 -3.22
N THR A 82 -8.85 -10.69 -3.63
CA THR A 82 -8.73 -11.62 -4.75
C THR A 82 -9.35 -11.07 -6.04
N ASP A 83 -10.04 -9.92 -5.94
CA ASP A 83 -10.70 -9.25 -7.05
C ASP A 83 -9.83 -8.10 -7.57
N PRO A 84 -9.35 -8.17 -8.81
CA PRO A 84 -8.54 -7.11 -9.38
C PRO A 84 -9.30 -5.78 -9.54
N ASP A 85 -10.61 -5.83 -9.75
CA ASP A 85 -11.42 -4.61 -9.88
C ASP A 85 -11.59 -3.88 -8.54
N GLU A 86 -11.60 -4.62 -7.41
CA GLU A 86 -11.55 -4.03 -6.07
C GLU A 86 -10.24 -3.25 -5.86
N HIS A 87 -9.10 -3.77 -6.32
CA HIS A 87 -7.83 -3.05 -6.28
C HIS A 87 -7.91 -1.74 -7.07
N VAL A 88 -8.45 -1.77 -8.29
CA VAL A 88 -8.62 -0.57 -9.13
C VAL A 88 -9.48 0.48 -8.43
N GLN A 89 -10.59 0.07 -7.82
CA GLN A 89 -11.48 0.97 -7.10
C GLN A 89 -10.82 1.62 -5.88
N LYS A 90 -10.06 0.84 -5.11
CA LYS A 90 -9.35 1.35 -3.91
C LYS A 90 -8.15 2.23 -4.24
N ILE A 91 -7.55 2.07 -5.43
CA ILE A 91 -6.44 2.89 -5.92
C ILE A 91 -6.94 4.19 -6.54
N ARG A 92 -8.12 4.20 -7.18
CA ARG A 92 -8.71 5.37 -7.86
C ARG A 92 -8.60 6.68 -7.08
N PRO A 93 -8.96 6.77 -5.78
CA PRO A 93 -8.90 8.06 -5.06
C PRO A 93 -7.51 8.68 -5.06
N TYR A 94 -6.45 7.88 -5.03
CA TYR A 94 -5.08 8.39 -5.05
C TYR A 94 -4.69 8.97 -6.40
N ILE A 95 -5.13 8.34 -7.50
CA ILE A 95 -4.93 8.88 -8.85
C ILE A 95 -5.71 10.19 -9.03
N GLU A 96 -6.95 10.24 -8.52
CA GLU A 96 -7.78 11.46 -8.54
C GLU A 96 -7.20 12.60 -7.69
N MET A 97 -6.41 12.30 -6.64
CA MET A 97 -5.64 13.28 -5.88
C MET A 97 -4.39 13.80 -6.62
N GLY A 98 -4.07 13.25 -7.81
CA GLY A 98 -2.95 13.68 -8.64
C GLY A 98 -1.68 12.84 -8.51
N PHE A 99 -1.69 11.72 -7.78
CA PHE A 99 -0.56 10.80 -7.79
C PHE A 99 -0.48 10.09 -9.14
N ARG A 100 0.65 10.26 -9.83
CA ARG A 100 0.88 9.69 -11.16
C ARG A 100 1.89 8.56 -11.16
N HIS A 101 2.73 8.52 -10.14
CA HIS A 101 3.73 7.48 -9.96
C HIS A 101 3.32 6.60 -8.78
N LEU A 102 2.86 5.38 -9.09
CA LEU A 102 2.42 4.42 -8.08
C LEU A 102 3.50 3.34 -7.91
N VAL A 103 3.99 3.18 -6.70
CA VAL A 103 4.89 2.09 -6.31
C VAL A 103 4.09 1.05 -5.56
N PHE A 104 4.03 -0.17 -6.05
CA PHE A 104 3.29 -1.24 -5.40
C PHE A 104 4.22 -2.06 -4.50
N HIS A 105 3.88 -2.13 -3.23
CA HIS A 105 4.58 -2.92 -2.24
C HIS A 105 3.70 -4.11 -1.83
N ALA A 106 4.17 -5.33 -2.05
CA ALA A 106 3.51 -6.56 -1.64
C ALA A 106 4.15 -7.13 -0.37
N PRO A 107 3.35 -7.66 0.59
CA PRO A 107 3.86 -8.08 1.89
C PRO A 107 4.45 -9.50 1.90
N GLY A 108 4.05 -10.35 0.94
CA GLY A 108 4.41 -11.77 0.93
C GLY A 108 5.85 -12.06 0.54
N THR A 109 6.31 -13.26 0.82
CA THR A 109 7.67 -13.72 0.48
C THR A 109 7.80 -14.17 -0.97
N ASP A 110 6.69 -14.60 -1.60
CA ASP A 110 6.66 -15.04 -3.00
C ASP A 110 6.42 -13.86 -3.95
N GLN A 111 7.44 -13.02 -4.10
CA GLN A 111 7.37 -11.81 -4.92
C GLN A 111 7.16 -12.12 -6.41
N VAL A 112 7.71 -13.23 -6.90
CA VAL A 112 7.53 -13.63 -8.32
C VAL A 112 6.06 -13.94 -8.61
N ARG A 113 5.39 -14.67 -7.71
CA ARG A 113 3.97 -14.95 -7.83
C ARG A 113 3.14 -13.65 -7.83
N PHE A 114 3.42 -12.77 -6.87
CA PHE A 114 2.74 -11.47 -6.80
C PHE A 114 2.93 -10.67 -8.10
N LEU A 115 4.16 -10.53 -8.57
CA LEU A 115 4.47 -9.78 -9.79
C LEU A 115 3.69 -10.32 -11.00
N ASN A 116 3.68 -11.64 -11.19
CA ASN A 116 2.95 -12.26 -12.29
C ASN A 116 1.45 -12.00 -12.20
N LEU A 117 0.83 -12.28 -11.03
CA LEU A 117 -0.60 -12.09 -10.84
C LEU A 117 -1.02 -10.62 -11.00
N TYR A 118 -0.22 -9.71 -10.44
CA TYR A 118 -0.53 -8.28 -10.49
C TYR A 118 -0.36 -7.71 -11.89
N ALA A 119 0.71 -8.11 -12.59
CA ALA A 119 0.97 -7.73 -13.97
C ALA A 119 -0.11 -8.22 -14.94
N ASP A 120 -0.60 -9.44 -14.72
CA ASP A 120 -1.59 -10.04 -15.62
C ASP A 120 -3.02 -9.57 -15.35
N GLN A 121 -3.37 -9.29 -14.09
CA GLN A 121 -4.76 -9.08 -13.71
C GLN A 121 -5.09 -7.65 -13.27
N VAL A 122 -4.21 -6.97 -12.55
CA VAL A 122 -4.49 -5.64 -11.97
C VAL A 122 -3.93 -4.51 -12.85
N LEU A 123 -2.66 -4.57 -13.24
CA LEU A 123 -2.04 -3.50 -14.02
C LEU A 123 -2.75 -3.19 -15.35
N PRO A 124 -3.23 -4.18 -16.14
CA PRO A 124 -3.96 -3.89 -17.37
C PRO A 124 -5.26 -3.12 -17.10
N ARG A 125 -5.96 -3.43 -16.00
CA ARG A 125 -7.18 -2.73 -15.61
C ARG A 125 -6.91 -1.30 -15.15
N LEU A 126 -5.84 -1.08 -14.39
CA LEU A 126 -5.41 0.26 -14.00
C LEU A 126 -5.07 1.10 -15.21
N ARG A 127 -4.33 0.55 -16.19
CA ARG A 127 -4.00 1.24 -17.43
C ARG A 127 -5.24 1.53 -18.28
N ALA A 128 -6.19 0.61 -18.35
CA ALA A 128 -7.44 0.84 -19.07
C ALA A 128 -8.32 1.91 -18.43
N ALA A 129 -8.26 2.04 -17.10
CA ALA A 129 -9.09 3.00 -16.36
C ALA A 129 -8.47 4.41 -16.28
N PHE A 130 -7.15 4.54 -16.32
CA PHE A 130 -6.44 5.79 -15.98
C PHE A 130 -5.27 6.14 -16.90
N GLY A 131 -4.88 5.23 -17.78
CA GLY A 131 -3.74 5.41 -18.70
C GLY A 131 -4.00 6.27 -19.91
#